data_d734f4e8f8e9cd957765f7d84f207062
#
_entry.id   d734f4e8f8e9cd957765f7d84f207062
#
_cell.length_a   1.000
_cell.length_b   1.000
_cell.length_c   1.000
_cell.angle_alpha   90.00
_cell.angle_beta   90.00
_cell.angle_gamma   90.00
#
_symmetry.space_group_name_H-M   'P 1'
#
loop_
_entity.id
_entity.type
_entity.pdbx_description
1 polymer ?
#
loop_
_entity_poly.entity_id
_entity_poly.type
_entity_poly.pdbx_seq_one_letter_code
_entity_poly.pdbx_strand_id
1 'polypeptide(L)'
;MKEEVIKHPGVIDPIHPSKFKFGFPKSISYTPILVVLLLVASFFMGMLTDKIQYLSSNNGSTPSYGNQQAAAPNQPNQPQAPNPGQKQDVAVGNYPPKGNPNAKVTIVAFEDFRCPFCEKLFTDTEPQLQKDYIDTGKVKFYYRNYQFLGPASVVAGNAGECANEQGKFWEFHDYMYKNQPTESDTSMYTTDNLTQVAGQLGMNTSQFQSCLDSKKYDKNVSDDLAAGQKAGVSGTPTLFIDGLPVVGAQPYSAFKTLIDQELAKK
;
A
#
# COMPACT_ATOMS: atom_id res chain seq x y z
N MET A 1 -43.74 36.60 -55.59
CA MET A 1 -42.93 36.41 -54.38
C MET A 1 -43.88 35.89 -53.30
N LYS A 2 -43.75 34.60 -52.96
CA LYS A 2 -44.56 33.94 -51.93
C LYS A 2 -43.66 33.80 -50.69
N GLU A 3 -44.06 34.40 -49.61
CA GLU A 3 -43.40 34.24 -48.30
C GLU A 3 -43.68 32.85 -47.74
N GLU A 4 -42.63 32.13 -47.41
CA GLU A 4 -42.69 30.80 -46.79
C GLU A 4 -42.55 30.98 -45.30
N VAL A 5 -43.63 30.68 -44.56
CA VAL A 5 -43.73 30.78 -43.10
C VAL A 5 -43.05 29.57 -42.47
N ILE A 6 -41.96 29.78 -41.76
CA ILE A 6 -41.27 28.78 -40.98
C ILE A 6 -42.05 28.49 -39.73
N LYS A 7 -42.57 27.25 -39.58
CA LYS A 7 -43.20 26.73 -38.35
C LYS A 7 -42.14 26.28 -37.36
N HIS A 8 -42.16 26.89 -36.20
CA HIS A 8 -41.40 26.36 -35.03
C HIS A 8 -42.14 25.18 -34.43
N PRO A 9 -41.51 24.05 -34.06
CA PRO A 9 -42.10 22.94 -33.37
C PRO A 9 -41.98 23.11 -31.84
N GLY A 10 -43.10 22.86 -31.13
CA GLY A 10 -43.12 22.24 -29.85
C GLY A 10 -43.17 23.13 -28.59
N VAL A 11 -44.35 23.68 -28.34
CA VAL A 11 -44.74 24.08 -26.98
C VAL A 11 -45.18 22.79 -26.25
N ILE A 12 -44.48 22.44 -25.19
CA ILE A 12 -44.83 21.28 -24.35
C ILE A 12 -45.88 21.74 -23.35
N ASP A 13 -47.06 21.12 -23.41
CA ASP A 13 -48.15 21.34 -22.46
C ASP A 13 -47.77 20.91 -21.04
N PRO A 14 -48.22 21.62 -19.99
CA PRO A 14 -47.91 21.26 -18.61
C PRO A 14 -48.65 19.98 -18.19
N ILE A 15 -47.87 19.03 -17.69
CA ILE A 15 -48.35 17.74 -17.15
C ILE A 15 -49.24 18.01 -15.93
N HIS A 16 -50.53 17.67 -16.04
CA HIS A 16 -51.47 17.69 -14.95
C HIS A 16 -51.12 16.63 -13.90
N PRO A 17 -51.01 16.99 -12.59
CA PRO A 17 -50.75 15.97 -11.56
C PRO A 17 -51.95 15.06 -11.37
N SER A 18 -51.82 13.81 -11.76
CA SER A 18 -52.81 12.76 -11.45
C SER A 18 -52.84 12.55 -9.94
N LYS A 19 -54.03 12.77 -9.34
CA LYS A 19 -54.26 12.47 -7.92
C LYS A 19 -54.25 10.97 -7.70
N PHE A 20 -53.10 10.44 -7.30
CA PHE A 20 -52.96 9.06 -6.82
C PHE A 20 -53.67 8.97 -5.44
N LYS A 21 -54.85 8.37 -5.41
CA LYS A 21 -55.53 8.00 -4.14
C LYS A 21 -54.87 6.74 -3.61
N PHE A 22 -54.02 6.87 -2.60
CA PHE A 22 -53.56 5.75 -1.78
C PHE A 22 -54.73 5.23 -0.95
N GLY A 23 -55.35 4.14 -1.41
CA GLY A 23 -56.31 3.38 -0.63
C GLY A 23 -55.56 2.48 0.36
N PHE A 24 -55.54 2.82 1.64
CA PHE A 24 -55.09 1.93 2.68
C PHE A 24 -56.05 0.75 2.83
N PRO A 25 -55.57 -0.51 2.75
CA PRO A 25 -56.45 -1.65 3.02
C PRO A 25 -56.89 -1.63 4.49
N LYS A 26 -58.18 -1.67 4.72
CA LYS A 26 -58.79 -1.82 6.05
C LYS A 26 -58.43 -3.19 6.63
N SER A 27 -57.87 -3.18 7.87
CA SER A 27 -57.57 -4.33 8.73
C SER A 27 -56.38 -5.23 8.31
N ILE A 28 -55.19 -4.70 8.37
CA ILE A 28 -54.03 -5.57 8.58
C ILE A 28 -53.88 -5.75 10.09
N SER A 29 -54.07 -6.98 10.58
CA SER A 29 -53.74 -7.32 11.96
C SER A 29 -52.23 -7.29 12.14
N TYR A 30 -51.72 -6.29 12.83
CA TYR A 30 -50.28 -6.14 13.10
C TYR A 30 -49.75 -7.13 14.14
N THR A 31 -50.60 -7.93 14.75
CA THR A 31 -50.26 -8.91 15.78
C THR A 31 -49.18 -9.91 15.36
N PRO A 32 -49.25 -10.56 14.18
CA PRO A 32 -48.22 -11.51 13.78
C PRO A 32 -46.86 -10.84 13.51
N ILE A 33 -46.89 -9.62 12.98
CA ILE A 33 -45.67 -8.85 12.71
C ILE A 33 -44.96 -8.43 14.01
N LEU A 34 -45.75 -8.00 15.01
CA LEU A 34 -45.27 -7.63 16.34
C LEU A 34 -44.65 -8.83 17.08
N VAL A 35 -45.25 -10.02 16.96
CA VAL A 35 -44.72 -11.26 17.56
C VAL A 35 -43.36 -11.64 16.91
N VAL A 36 -43.24 -11.55 15.58
CA VAL A 36 -41.96 -11.83 14.89
C VAL A 36 -40.89 -10.84 15.30
N LEU A 37 -41.22 -9.54 15.40
CA LEU A 37 -40.24 -8.52 15.83
C LEU A 37 -39.79 -8.75 17.29
N LEU A 38 -40.70 -9.16 18.20
CA LEU A 38 -40.34 -9.48 19.56
C LEU A 38 -39.44 -10.73 19.65
N LEU A 39 -39.71 -11.76 18.84
CA LEU A 39 -38.85 -12.95 18.79
C LEU A 39 -37.45 -12.64 18.24
N VAL A 40 -37.34 -11.79 17.22
CA VAL A 40 -36.06 -11.34 16.69
C VAL A 40 -35.29 -10.48 17.70
N ALA A 41 -36.01 -9.56 18.38
CA ALA A 41 -35.40 -8.72 19.42
C ALA A 41 -34.88 -9.56 20.62
N SER A 42 -35.64 -10.59 21.05
CA SER A 42 -35.21 -11.49 22.14
C SER A 42 -34.01 -12.34 21.72
N PHE A 43 -33.91 -12.77 20.46
CA PHE A 43 -32.75 -13.51 19.93
C PHE A 43 -31.49 -12.64 19.94
N PHE A 44 -31.60 -11.38 19.48
CA PHE A 44 -30.47 -10.46 19.53
C PHE A 44 -30.07 -10.06 20.96
N MET A 45 -31.04 -9.95 21.87
CA MET A 45 -30.76 -9.68 23.30
C MET A 45 -30.03 -10.87 23.95
N GLY A 46 -30.38 -12.11 23.59
CA GLY A 46 -29.68 -13.32 24.04
C GLY A 46 -28.22 -13.37 23.55
N MET A 47 -27.96 -13.03 22.27
CA MET A 47 -26.59 -12.95 21.74
C MET A 47 -25.73 -11.86 22.43
N LEU A 48 -26.34 -10.75 22.82
CA LEU A 48 -25.63 -9.65 23.50
C LEU A 48 -25.28 -10.03 24.96
N THR A 49 -26.14 -10.77 25.65
CA THR A 49 -25.87 -11.21 27.05
C THR A 49 -24.74 -12.23 27.10
N ASP A 50 -24.64 -13.16 26.16
CA ASP A 50 -23.52 -14.10 26.06
C ASP A 50 -22.17 -13.39 25.87
N LYS A 51 -22.18 -12.35 25.01
CA LYS A 51 -20.96 -11.58 24.76
C LYS A 51 -20.54 -10.71 25.95
N ILE A 52 -21.51 -10.19 26.73
CA ILE A 52 -21.24 -9.43 27.96
C ILE A 52 -20.75 -10.35 29.07
N GLN A 53 -21.29 -11.57 29.21
CA GLN A 53 -20.82 -12.55 30.19
C GLN A 53 -19.40 -13.03 29.87
N TYR A 54 -19.07 -13.23 28.57
CA TYR A 54 -17.71 -13.57 28.16
C TYR A 54 -16.70 -12.47 28.48
N LEU A 55 -17.07 -11.20 28.39
CA LEU A 55 -16.23 -10.05 28.73
C LEU A 55 -16.18 -9.77 30.24
N SER A 56 -17.21 -10.12 31.00
CA SER A 56 -17.29 -9.90 32.47
C SER A 56 -16.61 -11.00 33.26
N SER A 57 -16.52 -12.24 32.76
CA SER A 57 -15.82 -13.33 33.44
C SER A 57 -14.29 -13.22 33.33
N ASN A 58 -13.76 -12.29 32.55
CA ASN A 58 -12.31 -12.01 32.47
C ASN A 58 -11.83 -10.88 33.42
N ASN A 59 -12.71 -10.31 34.26
CA ASN A 59 -12.35 -9.21 35.17
C ASN A 59 -12.53 -9.57 36.65
N GLY A 60 -12.04 -10.70 37.08
CA GLY A 60 -12.12 -11.03 38.50
C GLY A 60 -11.06 -12.04 38.92
N SER A 61 -10.06 -11.56 39.66
CA SER A 61 -9.04 -12.26 40.42
C SER A 61 -7.63 -12.15 39.85
N THR A 62 -6.87 -11.19 40.33
CA THR A 62 -5.41 -11.21 40.30
C THR A 62 -4.89 -12.26 41.27
N PRO A 63 -4.36 -13.39 40.80
CA PRO A 63 -3.39 -14.14 41.60
C PRO A 63 -2.02 -13.51 41.33
N SER A 64 -1.39 -13.01 42.36
CA SER A 64 0.04 -12.71 42.37
C SER A 64 0.80 -14.01 42.11
N TYR A 65 1.25 -14.20 40.88
CA TYR A 65 2.23 -15.20 40.52
C TYR A 65 3.50 -14.52 40.07
N GLY A 66 4.59 -14.91 40.74
CA GLY A 66 5.94 -14.53 40.39
C GLY A 66 6.23 -14.75 38.91
N ASN A 67 7.04 -13.87 38.40
CA ASN A 67 7.58 -13.78 37.03
C ASN A 67 8.07 -15.16 36.53
N GLN A 68 7.17 -15.97 35.98
CA GLN A 68 7.50 -17.05 35.08
C GLN A 68 6.88 -16.71 33.72
N GLN A 69 7.68 -16.10 32.90
CA GLN A 69 7.43 -15.87 31.49
C GLN A 69 7.25 -17.24 30.82
N ALA A 70 6.00 -17.71 30.72
CA ALA A 70 5.69 -18.89 29.94
C ALA A 70 6.13 -18.62 28.50
N ALA A 71 7.16 -19.31 28.05
CA ALA A 71 7.60 -19.30 26.67
C ALA A 71 6.40 -19.70 25.78
N ALA A 72 5.93 -18.75 24.98
CA ALA A 72 5.02 -19.06 23.88
C ALA A 72 5.68 -20.12 22.97
N PRO A 73 4.91 -21.09 22.44
CA PRO A 73 5.48 -22.06 21.52
C PRO A 73 6.15 -21.31 20.37
N ASN A 74 7.42 -21.67 20.09
CA ASN A 74 8.21 -21.15 18.99
C ASN A 74 7.43 -21.24 17.68
N GLN A 75 6.78 -20.16 17.26
CA GLN A 75 6.43 -19.95 15.86
C GLN A 75 7.74 -19.70 15.12
N PRO A 76 8.02 -20.44 14.01
CA PRO A 76 9.24 -20.23 13.26
C PRO A 76 9.27 -18.79 12.75
N ASN A 77 10.26 -18.01 13.22
CA ASN A 77 10.80 -16.75 12.71
C ASN A 77 9.91 -15.93 11.76
N GLN A 78 8.83 -15.34 12.26
CA GLN A 78 8.35 -14.11 11.63
C GLN A 78 9.28 -12.96 12.06
N PRO A 79 9.81 -12.17 11.10
CA PRO A 79 10.58 -10.99 11.45
C PRO A 79 9.76 -10.09 12.38
N GLN A 80 10.27 -9.79 13.58
CA GLN A 80 9.64 -8.81 14.46
C GLN A 80 9.75 -7.44 13.81
N ALA A 81 8.63 -6.70 13.74
CA ALA A 81 8.65 -5.34 13.25
C ALA A 81 9.73 -4.51 13.97
N PRO A 82 10.46 -3.64 13.25
CA PRO A 82 11.53 -2.86 13.84
C PRO A 82 10.97 -1.93 14.94
N ASN A 83 11.68 -1.85 16.07
CA ASN A 83 11.25 -1.02 17.19
C ASN A 83 11.24 0.46 16.79
N PRO A 84 10.11 1.17 16.91
CA PRO A 84 10.06 2.61 16.67
C PRO A 84 11.06 3.34 17.57
N GLY A 85 11.86 4.23 16.99
CA GLY A 85 12.86 5.02 17.72
C GLY A 85 14.22 4.34 17.95
N GLN A 86 14.39 3.06 17.61
CA GLN A 86 15.69 2.39 17.63
C GLN A 86 16.31 2.36 16.24
N LYS A 87 17.49 2.96 16.10
CA LYS A 87 18.21 2.94 14.84
C LYS A 87 18.70 1.53 14.47
N GLN A 88 18.48 1.16 13.23
CA GLN A 88 18.99 -0.06 12.61
C GLN A 88 20.15 0.29 11.68
N ASP A 89 21.13 -0.59 11.58
CA ASP A 89 22.18 -0.49 10.57
C ASP A 89 21.65 -1.09 9.26
N VAL A 90 21.31 -0.22 8.31
CA VAL A 90 20.68 -0.60 7.04
C VAL A 90 21.57 -0.13 5.89
N ALA A 91 22.13 -1.09 5.16
CA ALA A 91 22.88 -0.79 3.94
C ALA A 91 21.98 -0.27 2.82
N VAL A 92 22.50 0.63 2.00
CA VAL A 92 21.74 1.32 0.94
C VAL A 92 21.38 0.44 -0.28
N GLY A 93 22.04 -0.72 -0.44
CA GLY A 93 21.80 -1.61 -1.59
C GLY A 93 22.57 -1.19 -2.85
N ASN A 94 22.10 -1.67 -4.01
CA ASN A 94 22.81 -1.60 -5.28
C ASN A 94 22.28 -0.51 -6.23
N TYR A 95 21.12 0.06 -5.95
CA TYR A 95 20.52 1.09 -6.79
C TYR A 95 21.18 2.47 -6.55
N PRO A 96 21.26 3.32 -7.57
CA PRO A 96 21.75 4.68 -7.40
C PRO A 96 20.77 5.50 -6.53
N PRO A 97 21.28 6.45 -5.74
CA PRO A 97 20.39 7.32 -4.98
C PRO A 97 19.57 8.23 -5.89
N LYS A 98 18.32 8.48 -5.50
CA LYS A 98 17.57 9.63 -5.99
C LYS A 98 18.01 10.85 -5.19
N GLY A 99 18.45 11.91 -5.86
CA GLY A 99 18.97 13.13 -5.23
C GLY A 99 20.50 13.20 -5.14
N ASN A 100 20.99 14.13 -4.32
CA ASN A 100 22.44 14.37 -4.16
C ASN A 100 23.09 13.22 -3.36
N PRO A 101 24.07 12.47 -3.90
CA PRO A 101 24.74 11.38 -3.18
C PRO A 101 25.47 11.85 -1.92
N ASN A 102 25.80 13.15 -1.82
CA ASN A 102 26.43 13.76 -0.65
C ASN A 102 25.43 14.36 0.34
N ALA A 103 24.12 14.13 0.15
CA ALA A 103 23.10 14.61 1.09
C ALA A 103 23.34 14.09 2.50
N LYS A 104 23.00 14.92 3.49
CA LYS A 104 23.28 14.61 4.90
C LYS A 104 22.41 13.48 5.44
N VAL A 105 21.14 13.43 5.07
CA VAL A 105 20.19 12.41 5.54
C VAL A 105 19.99 11.35 4.46
N THR A 106 19.99 10.09 4.88
CA THR A 106 19.76 8.93 4.02
C THR A 106 18.41 8.32 4.32
N ILE A 107 17.61 8.10 3.28
CA ILE A 107 16.41 7.25 3.36
C ILE A 107 16.69 5.97 2.58
N VAL A 108 16.42 4.81 3.21
CA VAL A 108 16.44 3.50 2.55
C VAL A 108 15.03 2.94 2.62
N ALA A 109 14.38 2.75 1.47
CA ALA A 109 13.02 2.26 1.36
C ALA A 109 13.02 0.80 0.88
N PHE A 110 12.46 -0.10 1.68
CA PHE A 110 12.17 -1.47 1.28
C PHE A 110 10.76 -1.54 0.72
N GLU A 111 10.66 -1.88 -0.54
CA GLU A 111 9.42 -1.80 -1.31
C GLU A 111 9.22 -3.01 -2.24
N ASP A 112 7.97 -3.21 -2.66
CA ASP A 112 7.56 -4.20 -3.65
C ASP A 112 6.73 -3.52 -4.73
N PHE A 113 7.10 -3.67 -6.00
CA PHE A 113 6.39 -3.07 -7.15
C PHE A 113 4.94 -3.52 -7.30
N ARG A 114 4.49 -4.52 -6.53
CA ARG A 114 3.10 -4.98 -6.50
C ARG A 114 2.34 -4.54 -5.26
N CYS A 115 3.02 -3.92 -4.29
CA CYS A 115 2.37 -3.53 -3.05
C CYS A 115 1.55 -2.25 -3.23
N PRO A 116 0.21 -2.27 -2.98
CA PRO A 116 -0.63 -1.07 -3.13
C PRO A 116 -0.29 0.02 -2.12
N PHE A 117 0.31 -0.33 -0.98
CA PHE A 117 0.80 0.67 -0.03
C PHE A 117 2.10 1.34 -0.49
N CYS A 118 2.93 0.66 -1.31
CA CYS A 118 4.09 1.30 -1.95
C CYS A 118 3.64 2.28 -3.03
N GLU A 119 2.65 1.90 -3.86
CA GLU A 119 2.00 2.84 -4.79
C GLU A 119 1.44 4.06 -4.05
N LYS A 120 0.77 3.84 -2.91
CA LYS A 120 0.25 4.93 -2.07
C LYS A 120 1.36 5.83 -1.52
N LEU A 121 2.50 5.29 -1.09
CA LEU A 121 3.66 6.07 -0.68
C LEU A 121 4.15 6.93 -1.85
N PHE A 122 4.32 6.32 -3.02
CA PHE A 122 4.78 6.97 -4.25
C PHE A 122 3.85 8.12 -4.68
N THR A 123 2.52 7.93 -4.59
CA THR A 123 1.55 8.95 -5.07
C THR A 123 1.33 10.06 -4.06
N ASP A 124 1.24 9.76 -2.77
CA ASP A 124 0.78 10.69 -1.74
C ASP A 124 1.92 11.40 -1.00
N THR A 125 3.06 10.72 -0.83
CA THR A 125 4.13 11.18 0.07
C THR A 125 5.41 11.53 -0.68
N GLU A 126 5.88 10.68 -1.59
CA GLU A 126 7.13 10.90 -2.30
C GLU A 126 7.21 12.23 -3.07
N PRO A 127 6.15 12.74 -3.72
CA PRO A 127 6.23 14.03 -4.41
C PRO A 127 6.59 15.19 -3.48
N GLN A 128 6.14 15.14 -2.22
CA GLN A 128 6.47 16.16 -1.21
C GLN A 128 7.89 15.94 -0.68
N LEU A 129 8.32 14.68 -0.44
CA LEU A 129 9.70 14.35 -0.08
C LEU A 129 10.67 14.78 -1.18
N GLN A 130 10.32 14.53 -2.44
CA GLN A 130 11.11 14.94 -3.60
C GLN A 130 11.34 16.44 -3.58
N LYS A 131 10.25 17.22 -3.54
CA LYS A 131 10.30 18.69 -3.61
C LYS A 131 11.04 19.32 -2.45
N ASP A 132 10.75 18.90 -1.21
CA ASP A 132 11.18 19.61 -0.01
C ASP A 132 12.57 19.18 0.48
N TYR A 133 13.01 17.96 0.13
CA TYR A 133 14.23 17.36 0.67
C TYR A 133 15.18 16.81 -0.38
N ILE A 134 14.71 16.06 -1.38
CA ILE A 134 15.57 15.38 -2.35
C ILE A 134 16.11 16.41 -3.35
N ASP A 135 15.25 17.21 -3.98
CA ASP A 135 15.62 18.24 -4.95
C ASP A 135 16.42 19.37 -4.30
N THR A 136 16.22 19.60 -3.00
CA THR A 136 17.01 20.58 -2.23
C THR A 136 18.35 20.06 -1.75
N GLY A 137 18.69 18.80 -2.06
CA GLY A 137 19.97 18.17 -1.71
C GLY A 137 20.14 17.82 -0.24
N LYS A 138 19.07 17.87 0.56
CA LYS A 138 19.10 17.56 2.00
C LYS A 138 19.04 16.05 2.27
N VAL A 139 18.33 15.31 1.42
CA VAL A 139 18.08 13.87 1.51
C VAL A 139 18.54 13.17 0.25
N LYS A 140 19.11 11.99 0.41
CA LYS A 140 19.33 10.98 -0.62
C LYS A 140 18.42 9.78 -0.33
N PHE A 141 17.70 9.34 -1.34
CA PHE A 141 16.71 8.28 -1.23
C PHE A 141 17.19 7.06 -2.01
N TYR A 142 17.20 5.90 -1.36
CA TYR A 142 17.56 4.62 -1.94
C TYR A 142 16.40 3.66 -1.88
N TYR A 143 16.18 2.94 -2.96
CA TYR A 143 15.24 1.82 -3.05
C TYR A 143 15.96 0.51 -2.73
N ARG A 144 15.26 -0.43 -2.09
CA ARG A 144 15.67 -1.82 -1.94
C ARG A 144 14.49 -2.74 -2.21
N ASN A 145 14.75 -3.85 -2.90
CA ASN A 145 13.75 -4.87 -3.15
C ASN A 145 13.31 -5.55 -1.85
N TYR A 146 12.00 -5.69 -1.64
CA TYR A 146 11.43 -6.54 -0.61
C TYR A 146 10.26 -7.32 -1.19
N GLN A 147 10.59 -8.27 -2.07
CA GLN A 147 9.66 -8.98 -2.94
C GLN A 147 9.02 -10.17 -2.20
N PHE A 148 7.88 -9.95 -1.55
CA PHE A 148 7.21 -10.96 -0.72
C PHE A 148 5.79 -11.32 -1.17
N LEU A 149 5.23 -10.62 -2.17
CA LEU A 149 3.87 -10.86 -2.68
C LEU A 149 3.84 -11.96 -3.78
N GLY A 150 4.83 -12.84 -3.77
CA GLY A 150 4.89 -14.02 -4.63
C GLY A 150 5.74 -13.86 -5.90
N PRO A 151 5.68 -14.84 -6.83
CA PRO A 151 6.60 -14.91 -7.96
C PRO A 151 6.61 -13.69 -8.88
N ALA A 152 5.46 -13.06 -9.10
CA ALA A 152 5.36 -11.87 -9.93
C ALA A 152 6.12 -10.67 -9.33
N SER A 153 6.18 -10.54 -7.99
CA SER A 153 7.03 -9.56 -7.32
C SER A 153 8.51 -9.80 -7.58
N VAL A 154 8.94 -11.05 -7.54
CA VAL A 154 10.34 -11.42 -7.83
C VAL A 154 10.69 -11.04 -9.28
N VAL A 155 9.81 -11.31 -10.24
CA VAL A 155 10.01 -10.91 -11.64
C VAL A 155 10.11 -9.39 -11.76
N ALA A 156 9.24 -8.64 -11.08
CA ALA A 156 9.26 -7.17 -11.07
C ALA A 156 10.56 -6.62 -10.45
N GLY A 157 11.04 -7.22 -9.36
CA GLY A 157 12.32 -6.84 -8.74
C GLY A 157 13.50 -7.08 -9.68
N ASN A 158 13.55 -8.25 -10.33
CA ASN A 158 14.56 -8.54 -11.35
C ASN A 158 14.51 -7.55 -12.52
N ALA A 159 13.32 -7.15 -12.94
CA ALA A 159 13.14 -6.15 -13.97
C ALA A 159 13.71 -4.77 -13.56
N GLY A 160 13.52 -4.38 -12.30
CA GLY A 160 14.15 -3.19 -11.74
C GLY A 160 15.68 -3.23 -11.81
N GLU A 161 16.28 -4.38 -11.49
CA GLU A 161 17.73 -4.59 -11.62
C GLU A 161 18.20 -4.55 -13.09
N CYS A 162 17.43 -5.14 -14.00
CA CYS A 162 17.74 -5.08 -15.44
C CYS A 162 17.62 -3.66 -15.99
N ALA A 163 16.69 -2.85 -15.48
CA ALA A 163 16.59 -1.43 -15.79
C ALA A 163 17.77 -0.64 -15.20
N ASN A 164 18.21 -0.98 -13.99
CA ASN A 164 19.38 -0.39 -13.34
C ASN A 164 20.67 -0.64 -14.12
N GLU A 165 20.85 -1.82 -14.69
CA GLU A 165 21.99 -2.15 -15.56
C GLU A 165 22.10 -1.19 -16.76
N GLN A 166 20.97 -0.66 -17.23
CA GLN A 166 20.90 0.30 -18.32
C GLN A 166 20.81 1.77 -17.86
N GLY A 167 20.97 2.02 -16.53
CA GLY A 167 20.91 3.36 -15.95
C GLY A 167 19.51 3.97 -15.96
N LYS A 168 18.47 3.13 -16.02
CA LYS A 168 17.05 3.53 -16.16
C LYS A 168 16.18 3.08 -14.99
N PHE A 169 16.80 2.85 -13.81
CA PHE A 169 16.06 2.35 -12.64
C PHE A 169 14.93 3.31 -12.23
N TRP A 170 15.21 4.60 -12.07
CA TRP A 170 14.20 5.53 -11.53
C TRP A 170 13.06 5.79 -12.52
N GLU A 171 13.33 5.81 -13.83
CA GLU A 171 12.28 5.88 -14.85
C GLU A 171 11.41 4.62 -14.83
N PHE A 172 12.04 3.44 -14.64
CA PHE A 172 11.33 2.17 -14.50
C PHE A 172 10.48 2.15 -13.21
N HIS A 173 11.07 2.52 -12.07
CA HIS A 173 10.40 2.63 -10.78
C HIS A 173 9.14 3.50 -10.86
N ASP A 174 9.28 4.72 -11.39
CA ASP A 174 8.18 5.66 -11.52
C ASP A 174 7.08 5.14 -12.47
N TYR A 175 7.47 4.45 -13.55
CA TYR A 175 6.52 3.82 -14.47
C TYR A 175 5.74 2.71 -13.79
N MET A 176 6.42 1.85 -13.05
CA MET A 176 5.79 0.70 -12.38
C MET A 176 4.73 1.13 -11.38
N TYR A 177 5.00 2.13 -10.55
CA TYR A 177 4.02 2.62 -9.58
C TYR A 177 2.90 3.45 -10.24
N LYS A 178 3.19 4.26 -11.24
CA LYS A 178 2.15 5.02 -11.98
C LYS A 178 1.15 4.13 -12.71
N ASN A 179 1.55 2.94 -13.09
CA ASN A 179 0.74 2.01 -13.87
C ASN A 179 0.48 0.70 -13.11
N GLN A 180 0.61 0.70 -11.79
CA GLN A 180 0.42 -0.49 -10.98
C GLN A 180 -1.01 -1.01 -11.15
N PRO A 181 -1.21 -2.27 -11.59
CA PRO A 181 -2.52 -2.89 -11.61
C PRO A 181 -2.98 -3.24 -10.19
N THR A 182 -4.23 -3.66 -10.05
CA THR A 182 -4.71 -4.20 -8.76
C THR A 182 -3.82 -5.37 -8.30
N GLU A 183 -3.67 -5.57 -7.00
CA GLU A 183 -2.79 -6.58 -6.42
C GLU A 183 -3.04 -7.99 -6.97
N SER A 184 -4.29 -8.32 -7.30
CA SER A 184 -4.67 -9.62 -7.88
C SER A 184 -4.31 -9.78 -9.35
N ASP A 185 -4.09 -8.68 -10.09
CA ASP A 185 -3.69 -8.71 -11.49
C ASP A 185 -2.17 -8.75 -11.61
N THR A 186 -1.67 -9.89 -12.09
CA THR A 186 -0.24 -10.10 -12.32
C THR A 186 0.17 -10.00 -13.79
N SER A 187 -0.75 -9.65 -14.67
CA SER A 187 -0.51 -9.65 -16.11
C SER A 187 0.64 -8.73 -16.56
N MET A 188 0.80 -7.59 -15.89
CA MET A 188 1.90 -6.65 -16.15
C MET A 188 3.29 -7.27 -15.90
N TYR A 189 3.39 -8.20 -14.96
CA TYR A 189 4.67 -8.71 -14.42
C TYR A 189 5.16 -9.96 -15.16
N THR A 190 4.90 -10.05 -16.46
CA THR A 190 5.48 -11.05 -17.36
C THR A 190 6.73 -10.51 -18.04
N THR A 191 7.65 -11.37 -18.47
CA THR A 191 8.85 -10.95 -19.21
C THR A 191 8.49 -10.12 -20.43
N ASP A 192 7.49 -10.54 -21.20
CA ASP A 192 7.07 -9.86 -22.43
C ASP A 192 6.56 -8.44 -22.15
N ASN A 193 5.66 -8.29 -21.16
CA ASN A 193 5.08 -6.99 -20.83
C ASN A 193 6.13 -6.05 -20.23
N LEU A 194 7.00 -6.55 -19.34
CA LEU A 194 8.09 -5.74 -18.78
C LEU A 194 9.13 -5.36 -19.84
N THR A 195 9.36 -6.22 -20.84
CA THR A 195 10.21 -5.87 -22.00
C THR A 195 9.59 -4.77 -22.85
N GLN A 196 8.25 -4.76 -23.01
CA GLN A 196 7.55 -3.65 -23.67
C GLN A 196 7.70 -2.34 -22.89
N VAL A 197 7.57 -2.39 -21.55
CA VAL A 197 7.82 -1.25 -20.67
C VAL A 197 9.24 -0.74 -20.85
N ALA A 198 10.23 -1.63 -20.87
CA ALA A 198 11.62 -1.26 -21.11
C ALA A 198 11.80 -0.50 -22.43
N GLY A 199 11.13 -0.97 -23.49
CA GLY A 199 11.13 -0.29 -24.80
C GLY A 199 10.49 1.11 -24.75
N GLN A 200 9.37 1.27 -24.04
CA GLN A 200 8.72 2.58 -23.84
C GLN A 200 9.62 3.57 -23.10
N LEU A 201 10.47 3.07 -22.20
CA LEU A 201 11.43 3.86 -21.44
C LEU A 201 12.78 4.07 -22.16
N GLY A 202 12.89 3.64 -23.43
CA GLY A 202 14.07 3.82 -24.27
C GLY A 202 15.24 2.91 -23.93
N MET A 203 14.98 1.77 -23.28
CA MET A 203 15.99 0.75 -23.00
C MET A 203 16.20 -0.19 -24.20
N ASN A 204 17.35 -0.86 -24.25
CA ASN A 204 17.58 -1.96 -25.16
C ASN A 204 16.76 -3.18 -24.74
N THR A 205 15.68 -3.45 -25.48
CA THR A 205 14.73 -4.53 -25.16
C THR A 205 15.34 -5.92 -25.22
N SER A 206 16.25 -6.18 -26.20
CA SER A 206 16.91 -7.50 -26.30
C SER A 206 17.83 -7.76 -25.11
N GLN A 207 18.58 -6.74 -24.65
CA GLN A 207 19.41 -6.85 -23.46
C GLN A 207 18.56 -7.02 -22.19
N PHE A 208 17.46 -6.26 -22.07
CA PHE A 208 16.55 -6.34 -20.94
C PHE A 208 15.89 -7.71 -20.84
N GLN A 209 15.36 -8.23 -21.96
CA GLN A 209 14.75 -9.55 -22.02
C GLN A 209 15.76 -10.65 -21.66
N SER A 210 16.95 -10.63 -22.26
CA SER A 210 18.02 -11.59 -21.93
C SER A 210 18.42 -11.56 -20.45
N CYS A 211 18.45 -10.36 -19.84
CA CYS A 211 18.69 -10.18 -18.42
C CYS A 211 17.62 -10.86 -17.57
N LEU A 212 16.33 -10.69 -17.89
CA LEU A 212 15.22 -11.31 -17.19
C LEU A 212 15.21 -12.84 -17.37
N ASP A 213 15.32 -13.32 -18.62
CA ASP A 213 15.26 -14.75 -18.94
C ASP A 213 16.40 -15.54 -18.28
N SER A 214 17.58 -14.92 -18.18
CA SER A 214 18.73 -15.52 -17.50
C SER A 214 18.67 -15.44 -15.97
N LYS A 215 17.67 -14.75 -15.41
CA LYS A 215 17.53 -14.49 -13.97
C LYS A 215 18.81 -13.90 -13.34
N LYS A 216 19.46 -13.02 -14.08
CA LYS A 216 20.80 -12.49 -13.77
C LYS A 216 20.89 -11.91 -12.37
N TYR A 217 19.79 -11.35 -11.87
CA TYR A 217 19.76 -10.63 -10.58
C TYR A 217 18.89 -11.30 -9.50
N ASP A 218 18.49 -12.55 -9.67
CA ASP A 218 17.75 -13.32 -8.64
C ASP A 218 18.46 -13.24 -7.28
N LYS A 219 19.79 -13.31 -7.29
CA LYS A 219 20.57 -13.20 -6.05
C LYS A 219 20.48 -11.81 -5.42
N ASN A 220 20.53 -10.74 -6.19
CA ASN A 220 20.44 -9.38 -5.67
C ASN A 220 19.07 -9.16 -5.00
N VAL A 221 17.99 -9.57 -5.67
CA VAL A 221 16.62 -9.48 -5.16
C VAL A 221 16.45 -10.29 -3.87
N SER A 222 17.01 -11.51 -3.81
CA SER A 222 16.97 -12.34 -2.60
C SER A 222 17.84 -11.81 -1.47
N ASP A 223 19.01 -11.24 -1.77
CA ASP A 223 19.87 -10.62 -0.78
C ASP A 223 19.22 -9.37 -0.17
N ASP A 224 18.51 -8.58 -0.98
CA ASP A 224 17.74 -7.43 -0.52
C ASP A 224 16.59 -7.84 0.42
N LEU A 225 15.85 -8.89 0.05
CA LEU A 225 14.81 -9.46 0.92
C LEU A 225 15.40 -9.91 2.26
N ALA A 226 16.51 -10.67 2.23
CA ALA A 226 17.19 -11.13 3.43
C ALA A 226 17.70 -9.97 4.31
N ALA A 227 18.22 -8.92 3.69
CA ALA A 227 18.69 -7.73 4.40
C ALA A 227 17.51 -6.98 5.07
N GLY A 228 16.38 -6.86 4.39
CA GLY A 228 15.16 -6.30 4.98
C GLY A 228 14.67 -7.12 6.17
N GLN A 229 14.61 -8.46 6.03
CA GLN A 229 14.26 -9.37 7.13
C GLN A 229 15.19 -9.20 8.33
N LYS A 230 16.50 -9.10 8.10
CA LYS A 230 17.50 -8.84 9.16
C LYS A 230 17.28 -7.50 9.83
N ALA A 231 16.86 -6.47 9.10
CA ALA A 231 16.52 -5.15 9.65
C ALA A 231 15.13 -5.11 10.32
N GLY A 232 14.40 -6.23 10.36
CA GLY A 232 13.08 -6.33 10.97
C GLY A 232 11.94 -5.90 10.05
N VAL A 233 12.16 -5.71 8.75
CA VAL A 233 11.09 -5.41 7.78
C VAL A 233 10.10 -6.58 7.76
N SER A 234 8.85 -6.31 8.11
CA SER A 234 7.75 -7.29 8.14
C SER A 234 6.65 -7.00 7.11
N GLY A 235 6.81 -5.93 6.33
CA GLY A 235 5.89 -5.52 5.28
C GLY A 235 6.37 -4.27 4.57
N THR A 236 5.74 -3.97 3.44
CA THR A 236 6.11 -2.82 2.58
C THR A 236 4.99 -1.78 2.53
N PRO A 237 5.37 -0.52 2.32
CA PRO A 237 6.74 0.00 2.39
C PRO A 237 7.25 0.04 3.83
N THR A 238 8.55 -0.16 4.04
CA THR A 238 9.24 0.18 5.28
C THR A 238 10.46 1.03 4.95
N LEU A 239 10.50 2.23 5.47
CA LEU A 239 11.59 3.18 5.22
C LEU A 239 12.45 3.34 6.47
N PHE A 240 13.75 3.54 6.27
CA PHE A 240 14.69 3.85 7.33
C PHE A 240 15.31 5.23 7.07
N ILE A 241 15.03 6.19 7.96
CA ILE A 241 15.57 7.55 7.91
C ILE A 241 16.80 7.60 8.83
N ASP A 242 18.01 7.61 8.26
CA ASP A 242 19.26 7.43 9.01
C ASP A 242 19.19 6.25 10.00
N GLY A 243 18.53 5.15 9.59
CA GLY A 243 18.31 3.95 10.39
C GLY A 243 17.07 3.93 11.25
N LEU A 244 16.35 5.05 11.40
CA LEU A 244 15.09 5.09 12.13
C LEU A 244 13.93 4.55 11.27
N PRO A 245 13.22 3.49 11.70
CA PRO A 245 12.18 2.87 10.89
C PRO A 245 10.88 3.68 10.86
N VAL A 246 10.28 3.76 9.69
CA VAL A 246 8.92 4.22 9.43
C VAL A 246 8.20 3.12 8.66
N VAL A 247 7.23 2.46 9.29
CA VAL A 247 6.52 1.31 8.73
C VAL A 247 5.22 1.77 8.07
N GLY A 248 5.00 1.32 6.84
CA GLY A 248 3.80 1.62 6.05
C GLY A 248 3.81 2.98 5.35
N ALA A 249 2.84 3.20 4.48
CA ALA A 249 2.62 4.46 3.77
C ALA A 249 2.07 5.54 4.72
N GLN A 250 2.92 6.03 5.61
CA GLN A 250 2.57 7.07 6.56
C GLN A 250 2.36 8.43 5.84
N PRO A 251 1.60 9.35 6.43
CA PRO A 251 1.47 10.70 5.90
C PRO A 251 2.82 11.42 5.85
N TYR A 252 2.99 12.33 4.89
CA TYR A 252 4.21 13.14 4.73
C TYR A 252 4.71 13.78 6.03
N SER A 253 3.80 14.23 6.91
CA SER A 253 4.16 14.85 8.20
C SER A 253 4.99 13.95 9.12
N ALA A 254 4.78 12.63 9.06
CA ALA A 254 5.56 11.68 9.86
C ALA A 254 7.03 11.64 9.37
N PHE A 255 7.21 11.57 8.06
CA PHE A 255 8.56 11.61 7.44
C PHE A 255 9.24 12.95 7.69
N LYS A 256 8.52 14.06 7.48
CA LYS A 256 9.03 15.41 7.71
C LYS A 256 9.59 15.58 9.11
N THR A 257 8.85 15.14 10.12
CA THR A 257 9.29 15.26 11.52
C THR A 257 10.62 14.56 11.76
N LEU A 258 10.78 13.33 11.28
CA LEU A 258 12.02 12.57 11.47
C LEU A 258 13.18 13.12 10.65
N ILE A 259 12.93 13.51 9.40
CA ILE A 259 13.96 14.10 8.53
C ILE A 259 14.50 15.40 9.14
N ASP A 260 13.60 16.29 9.61
CA ASP A 260 13.99 17.56 10.24
C ASP A 260 14.80 17.32 11.53
N GLN A 261 14.42 16.31 12.33
CA GLN A 261 15.16 15.92 13.52
C GLN A 261 16.58 15.40 13.17
N GLU A 262 16.73 14.58 12.14
CA GLU A 262 18.03 14.06 11.72
C GLU A 262 18.90 15.16 11.07
N LEU A 263 18.30 16.08 10.32
CA LEU A 263 19.01 17.25 9.77
C LEU A 263 19.56 18.18 10.86
N ALA A 264 18.82 18.36 11.94
CA ALA A 264 19.24 19.22 13.06
C ALA A 264 20.43 18.65 13.86
N LYS A 265 20.74 17.36 13.72
CA LYS A 265 21.88 16.68 14.38
C LYS A 265 23.19 16.78 13.56
N LYS A 266 23.14 17.27 12.31
CA LYS A 266 24.25 17.28 11.32
C LYS A 266 24.62 18.70 10.90
#